data_e328488367cd713d8f6e8e93ae82192d
#
_entry.id   e328488367cd713d8f6e8e93ae82192d
#
_cell.length_a   1.000
_cell.length_b   1.000
_cell.length_c   1.000
_cell.angle_alpha   90.00
_cell.angle_beta   90.00
_cell.angle_gamma   90.00
#
_symmetry.space_group_name_H-M   'P 1'
#
loop_
_entity.id
_entity.type
_entity.pdbx_description
1 polymer ?
#
loop_
_entity_poly.entity_id
_entity_poly.type
_entity_poly.pdbx_seq_one_letter_code
_entity_poly.pdbx_strand_id
1 'polypeptide(L)'
;MRPSGVAHLINNVLMARRKVSQHRIFDLTATLIVIAVIFTLRSSFFPAGDETIPNVSTPIGHLLQTVQQRVPILSAVIWALSIIVAGLNAGRYGVRLSLYPAYTLMGISLFGVVATGVMTSGDYLLSASAMAVMLLAVKYIERCIMRSGSFSDLSLSMLYFGLLPLIYAPAALIYVAMPLLVLVARASWRDELVTLASLLLPPAALCYWSWCAGKEFLEPAIEIYNSMFTPSEFSFFGTINPASVLLLGVLFVMTMCAVTLVISDKYSLKVKSRVAMRFNGLLLILLVAMFFLPSVTATQFALIAVPASMMLPLIFVRMGVGFTETLYRLLLLAAALNCVVMCL
;
A
#
# COMPACT_ATOMS: atom_id res chain seq x y z
N MET A 1 29.49 36.72 -20.92
CA MET A 1 29.59 36.49 -19.46
C MET A 1 28.79 35.23 -19.10
N ARG A 2 29.42 34.18 -18.61
CA ARG A 2 28.76 32.90 -18.32
C ARG A 2 28.20 32.89 -16.88
N PRO A 3 26.89 32.76 -16.66
CA PRO A 3 26.32 32.66 -15.31
C PRO A 3 26.34 31.22 -14.77
N SER A 4 27.18 30.33 -15.35
CA SER A 4 27.11 28.88 -15.08
C SER A 4 27.77 28.40 -13.78
N GLY A 5 28.69 29.16 -13.19
CA GLY A 5 29.43 28.71 -12.02
C GLY A 5 28.63 28.76 -10.72
N VAL A 6 27.88 29.85 -10.49
CA VAL A 6 27.15 30.08 -9.23
C VAL A 6 25.95 29.14 -9.13
N ALA A 7 25.21 28.93 -10.22
CA ALA A 7 24.07 28.01 -10.27
C ALA A 7 24.51 26.56 -10.03
N HIS A 8 25.67 26.17 -10.54
CA HIS A 8 26.24 24.82 -10.33
C HIS A 8 26.70 24.64 -8.87
N LEU A 9 27.28 25.67 -8.26
CA LEU A 9 27.68 25.64 -6.84
C LEU A 9 26.47 25.59 -5.90
N ILE A 10 25.44 26.38 -6.16
CA ILE A 10 24.18 26.37 -5.40
C ILE A 10 23.49 25.02 -5.51
N ASN A 11 23.45 24.42 -6.70
CA ASN A 11 22.89 23.09 -6.91
C ASN A 11 23.70 21.99 -6.18
N ASN A 12 25.02 22.09 -6.17
CA ASN A 12 25.87 21.12 -5.47
C ASN A 12 25.73 21.24 -3.95
N VAL A 13 25.63 22.45 -3.41
CA VAL A 13 25.39 22.68 -1.97
C VAL A 13 23.99 22.25 -1.56
N LEU A 14 22.98 22.49 -2.38
CA LEU A 14 21.61 22.00 -2.15
C LEU A 14 21.53 20.47 -2.23
N MET A 15 22.25 19.86 -3.17
CA MET A 15 22.34 18.40 -3.30
C MET A 15 23.09 17.76 -2.12
N ALA A 16 24.17 18.37 -1.64
CA ALA A 16 24.90 17.90 -0.46
C ALA A 16 24.06 18.03 0.83
N ARG A 17 23.35 19.15 1.03
CA ARG A 17 22.41 19.31 2.15
C ARG A 17 21.26 18.28 2.10
N ARG A 18 20.71 18.00 0.92
CA ARG A 18 19.69 16.97 0.73
C ARG A 18 20.18 15.57 1.05
N LYS A 19 21.43 15.21 0.66
CA LYS A 19 22.04 13.92 1.01
C LYS A 19 22.18 13.74 2.52
N VAL A 20 22.59 14.77 3.27
CA VAL A 20 22.77 14.69 4.72
C VAL A 20 21.44 14.51 5.45
N SER A 21 20.38 15.22 5.03
CA SER A 21 19.05 15.05 5.64
C SER A 21 18.44 13.67 5.34
N GLN A 22 18.66 13.14 4.14
CA GLN A 22 18.22 11.81 3.76
C GLN A 22 18.89 10.70 4.57
N HIS A 23 20.17 10.84 4.93
CA HIS A 23 20.88 9.87 5.78
C HIS A 23 20.31 9.82 7.19
N ARG A 24 20.04 10.98 7.81
CA ARG A 24 19.46 11.05 9.17
C ARG A 24 18.05 10.47 9.25
N ILE A 25 17.23 10.71 8.24
CA ILE A 25 15.87 10.14 8.15
C ILE A 25 15.94 8.63 8.01
N PHE A 26 16.92 8.13 7.24
CA PHE A 26 17.13 6.69 7.06
C PHE A 26 17.50 5.98 8.36
N ASP A 27 18.42 6.54 9.14
CA ASP A 27 18.87 5.94 10.41
C ASP A 27 17.74 5.86 11.44
N LEU A 28 16.92 6.92 11.54
CA LEU A 28 15.74 6.95 12.42
C LEU A 28 14.68 5.91 12.04
N THR A 29 14.48 5.70 10.76
CA THR A 29 13.45 4.76 10.27
C THR A 29 13.90 3.32 10.29
N ALA A 30 15.18 3.05 10.06
CA ALA A 30 15.75 1.72 10.24
C ALA A 30 15.56 1.27 11.71
N THR A 31 15.79 2.16 12.67
CA THR A 31 15.53 1.87 14.10
C THR A 31 14.06 1.63 14.38
N LEU A 32 13.15 2.37 13.77
CA LEU A 32 11.71 2.20 13.96
C LEU A 32 11.21 0.88 13.34
N ILE A 33 11.70 0.51 12.17
CA ILE A 33 11.39 -0.79 11.56
C ILE A 33 11.90 -1.93 12.44
N VAL A 34 13.10 -1.82 13.00
CA VAL A 34 13.65 -2.81 13.92
C VAL A 34 12.78 -2.93 15.18
N ILE A 35 12.39 -1.80 15.79
CA ILE A 35 11.50 -1.79 16.94
C ILE A 35 10.16 -2.44 16.59
N ALA A 36 9.61 -2.10 15.45
CA ALA A 36 8.38 -2.67 14.95
C ALA A 36 8.45 -4.19 14.76
N VAL A 37 9.55 -4.70 14.18
CA VAL A 37 9.81 -6.13 14.03
C VAL A 37 9.93 -6.81 15.39
N ILE A 38 10.59 -6.18 16.36
CA ILE A 38 10.70 -6.71 17.73
C ILE A 38 9.33 -6.80 18.39
N PHE A 39 8.49 -5.77 18.25
CA PHE A 39 7.12 -5.80 18.79
C PHE A 39 6.25 -6.89 18.17
N THR A 40 6.33 -7.09 16.85
CA THR A 40 5.60 -8.15 16.16
C THR A 40 6.05 -9.53 16.61
N LEU A 41 7.36 -9.73 16.76
CA LEU A 41 7.90 -10.99 17.30
C LEU A 41 7.42 -11.22 18.75
N ARG A 42 7.40 -10.17 19.57
CA ARG A 42 6.92 -10.28 20.96
C ARG A 42 5.44 -10.63 21.03
N SER A 43 4.58 -10.01 20.24
CA SER A 43 3.14 -10.32 20.20
C SER A 43 2.86 -11.75 19.72
N SER A 44 3.73 -12.31 18.87
CA SER A 44 3.64 -13.71 18.41
C SER A 44 4.11 -14.71 19.46
N PHE A 45 5.06 -14.33 20.33
CA PHE A 45 5.55 -15.18 21.44
C PHE A 45 4.64 -15.14 22.66
N PHE A 46 3.90 -14.05 22.85
CA PHE A 46 2.99 -13.87 24.00
C PHE A 46 1.62 -13.43 23.45
N PRO A 47 0.83 -14.35 22.89
CA PRO A 47 -0.53 -14.01 22.51
C PRO A 47 -1.27 -13.56 23.78
N ALA A 48 -1.62 -12.28 23.84
CA ALA A 48 -2.58 -11.78 24.80
C ALA A 48 -3.90 -12.51 24.51
N GLY A 49 -4.38 -13.27 25.51
CA GLY A 49 -5.43 -14.27 25.48
C GLY A 49 -6.50 -14.13 24.38
N ASP A 50 -7.07 -15.26 24.01
CA ASP A 50 -8.25 -15.50 23.15
C ASP A 50 -8.88 -14.29 22.41
N GLU A 51 -8.06 -13.49 21.74
CA GLU A 51 -8.58 -12.55 20.75
C GLU A 51 -9.19 -13.40 19.64
N THR A 52 -10.51 -13.40 19.59
CA THR A 52 -11.28 -13.95 18.48
C THR A 52 -10.74 -13.36 17.20
N ILE A 53 -9.87 -14.10 16.52
CA ILE A 53 -9.33 -13.74 15.22
C ILE A 53 -10.55 -13.37 14.36
N PRO A 54 -10.61 -12.15 13.82
CA PRO A 54 -11.75 -11.76 13.03
C PRO A 54 -11.97 -12.82 11.95
N ASN A 55 -13.17 -13.39 11.93
CA ASN A 55 -13.50 -14.50 11.04
C ASN A 55 -13.45 -13.99 9.60
N VAL A 56 -12.28 -14.07 8.99
CA VAL A 56 -12.10 -13.71 7.57
C VAL A 56 -12.68 -14.86 6.77
N SER A 57 -13.89 -14.68 6.31
CA SER A 57 -14.64 -15.68 5.54
C SER A 57 -14.30 -15.67 4.04
N THR A 58 -13.15 -15.12 3.63
CA THR A 58 -12.72 -15.24 2.23
C THR A 58 -12.03 -16.59 2.01
N PRO A 59 -12.23 -17.22 0.84
CA PRO A 59 -11.72 -18.59 0.60
C PRO A 59 -10.20 -18.73 0.79
N ILE A 60 -9.42 -17.78 0.27
CA ILE A 60 -7.96 -17.80 0.43
C ILE A 60 -7.55 -17.27 1.80
N GLY A 61 -8.27 -16.27 2.33
CA GLY A 61 -8.01 -15.71 3.65
C GLY A 61 -8.11 -16.77 4.74
N HIS A 62 -9.15 -17.58 4.72
CA HIS A 62 -9.33 -18.69 5.67
C HIS A 62 -8.17 -19.71 5.63
N LEU A 63 -7.68 -20.06 4.43
CA LEU A 63 -6.51 -20.92 4.29
C LEU A 63 -5.26 -20.30 4.89
N LEU A 64 -5.03 -19.00 4.65
CA LEU A 64 -3.88 -18.29 5.19
C LEU A 64 -3.93 -18.19 6.72
N GLN A 65 -5.10 -17.94 7.30
CA GLN A 65 -5.29 -17.95 8.76
C GLN A 65 -5.04 -19.33 9.36
N THR A 66 -5.55 -20.39 8.74
CA THR A 66 -5.32 -21.77 9.19
C THR A 66 -3.82 -22.12 9.20
N VAL A 67 -3.07 -21.68 8.17
CA VAL A 67 -1.62 -21.87 8.11
C VAL A 67 -0.92 -21.05 9.19
N GLN A 68 -1.34 -19.80 9.42
CA GLN A 68 -0.78 -18.92 10.43
C GLN A 68 -0.96 -19.50 11.85
N GLN A 69 -2.12 -20.06 12.16
CA GLN A 69 -2.38 -20.71 13.47
C GLN A 69 -1.46 -21.90 13.73
N ARG A 70 -1.10 -22.64 12.66
CA ARG A 70 -0.17 -23.78 12.78
C ARG A 70 1.28 -23.35 13.00
N VAL A 71 1.69 -22.22 12.38
CA VAL A 71 3.10 -21.79 12.39
C VAL A 71 3.20 -20.26 12.59
N PRO A 72 2.87 -19.75 13.79
CA PRO A 72 2.77 -18.31 14.05
C PRO A 72 4.10 -17.57 13.90
N ILE A 73 5.19 -18.14 14.38
CA ILE A 73 6.53 -17.52 14.33
C ILE A 73 6.99 -17.34 12.88
N LEU A 74 6.83 -18.38 12.04
CA LEU A 74 7.19 -18.29 10.63
C LEU A 74 6.37 -17.24 9.91
N SER A 75 5.09 -17.12 10.23
CA SER A 75 4.18 -16.13 9.69
C SER A 75 4.63 -14.71 10.01
N ALA A 76 5.05 -14.43 11.23
CA ALA A 76 5.60 -13.14 11.64
C ALA A 76 6.91 -12.81 10.91
N VAL A 77 7.81 -13.80 10.76
CA VAL A 77 9.06 -13.61 9.99
C VAL A 77 8.77 -13.32 8.51
N ILE A 78 7.85 -14.06 7.89
CA ILE A 78 7.44 -13.81 6.49
C ILE A 78 6.89 -12.40 6.34
N TRP A 79 6.06 -11.95 7.29
CA TRP A 79 5.50 -10.62 7.27
C TRP A 79 6.59 -9.54 7.40
N ALA A 80 7.52 -9.66 8.33
CA ALA A 80 8.63 -8.73 8.50
C ALA A 80 9.52 -8.64 7.24
N LEU A 81 9.86 -9.78 6.64
CA LEU A 81 10.60 -9.84 5.38
C LEU A 81 9.82 -9.20 4.23
N SER A 82 8.50 -9.42 4.18
CA SER A 82 7.65 -8.86 3.13
C SER A 82 7.60 -7.33 3.17
N ILE A 83 7.61 -6.70 4.36
CA ILE A 83 7.73 -5.24 4.51
C ILE A 83 9.04 -4.72 3.92
N ILE A 84 10.16 -5.36 4.25
CA ILE A 84 11.47 -4.94 3.73
C ILE A 84 11.52 -5.06 2.21
N VAL A 85 11.06 -6.20 1.67
CA VAL A 85 11.02 -6.44 0.22
C VAL A 85 10.08 -5.47 -0.49
N ALA A 86 8.90 -5.21 0.08
CA ALA A 86 7.94 -4.28 -0.47
C ALA A 86 8.46 -2.84 -0.46
N GLY A 87 9.06 -2.40 0.64
CA GLY A 87 9.66 -1.07 0.76
C GLY A 87 10.83 -0.87 -0.22
N LEU A 88 11.71 -1.88 -0.39
CA LEU A 88 12.78 -1.85 -1.38
C LEU A 88 12.23 -1.75 -2.82
N ASN A 89 11.18 -2.49 -3.13
CA ASN A 89 10.56 -2.42 -4.45
C ASN A 89 9.90 -1.06 -4.69
N ALA A 90 9.13 -0.55 -3.74
CA ALA A 90 8.51 0.77 -3.82
C ALA A 90 9.56 1.87 -4.05
N GLY A 91 10.67 1.86 -3.33
CA GLY A 91 11.78 2.79 -3.52
C GLY A 91 12.40 2.69 -4.93
N ARG A 92 12.61 1.48 -5.44
CA ARG A 92 13.13 1.26 -6.80
C ARG A 92 12.18 1.76 -7.89
N TYR A 93 10.87 1.67 -7.68
CA TYR A 93 9.89 2.16 -8.66
C TYR A 93 9.91 3.68 -8.79
N GLY A 94 10.00 4.41 -7.70
CA GLY A 94 10.11 5.86 -7.72
C GLY A 94 11.29 6.34 -8.56
N VAL A 95 12.43 5.66 -8.48
CA VAL A 95 13.61 5.96 -9.32
C VAL A 95 13.36 5.61 -10.79
N ARG A 96 12.75 4.46 -11.09
CA ARG A 96 12.41 4.05 -12.47
C ARG A 96 11.39 4.99 -13.13
N LEU A 97 10.45 5.51 -12.37
CA LEU A 97 9.47 6.50 -12.84
C LEU A 97 10.08 7.90 -13.01
N SER A 98 11.38 8.07 -12.71
CA SER A 98 12.07 9.37 -12.74
C SER A 98 11.36 10.44 -11.90
N LEU A 99 10.74 10.04 -10.81
CA LEU A 99 10.05 10.95 -9.88
C LEU A 99 11.07 11.72 -9.04
N TYR A 100 12.19 11.08 -8.72
CA TYR A 100 13.29 11.69 -7.99
C TYR A 100 14.65 11.20 -8.54
N PRO A 101 15.68 12.08 -8.50
CA PRO A 101 16.94 11.83 -9.19
C PRO A 101 17.89 10.84 -8.50
N ALA A 102 17.59 10.40 -7.28
CA ALA A 102 18.49 9.58 -6.48
C ALA A 102 17.84 8.31 -5.96
N TYR A 103 18.64 7.24 -5.81
CA TYR A 103 18.27 6.05 -5.04
C TYR A 103 18.02 6.49 -3.59
N THR A 104 16.77 6.58 -3.19
CA THR A 104 16.41 6.88 -1.82
C THR A 104 15.84 5.63 -1.17
N LEU A 105 16.43 5.23 -0.06
CA LEU A 105 15.89 4.16 0.78
C LEU A 105 14.64 4.62 1.57
N MET A 106 14.20 5.85 1.35
CA MET A 106 12.98 6.42 1.95
C MET A 106 11.73 5.58 1.69
N GLY A 107 11.67 4.86 0.56
CA GLY A 107 10.55 3.97 0.27
C GLY A 107 10.38 2.89 1.35
N ILE A 108 11.48 2.31 1.86
CA ILE A 108 11.42 1.30 2.94
C ILE A 108 10.86 1.93 4.20
N SER A 109 11.38 3.08 4.56
CA SER A 109 11.03 3.80 5.77
C SER A 109 9.56 4.19 5.80
N LEU A 110 9.10 4.85 4.73
CA LEU A 110 7.71 5.28 4.60
C LEU A 110 6.76 4.08 4.53
N PHE A 111 7.16 3.03 3.80
CA PHE A 111 6.38 1.81 3.72
C PHE A 111 6.21 1.17 5.12
N GLY A 112 7.31 0.98 5.85
CA GLY A 112 7.29 0.41 7.19
C GLY A 112 6.45 1.23 8.17
N VAL A 113 6.59 2.57 8.16
CA VAL A 113 5.82 3.46 9.03
C VAL A 113 4.32 3.37 8.75
N VAL A 114 3.91 3.36 7.48
CA VAL A 114 2.48 3.27 7.14
C VAL A 114 1.93 1.88 7.42
N ALA A 115 2.72 0.82 7.19
CA ALA A 115 2.31 -0.56 7.45
C ALA A 115 2.28 -0.94 8.94
N THR A 116 2.72 -0.06 9.86
CA THR A 116 2.74 -0.34 11.30
C THR A 116 1.36 -0.69 11.90
N GLY A 117 0.28 -0.22 11.28
CA GLY A 117 -1.09 -0.55 11.70
C GLY A 117 -1.43 -2.05 11.69
N VAL A 118 -0.60 -2.88 11.05
CA VAL A 118 -0.82 -4.34 10.94
C VAL A 118 -0.09 -5.13 12.04
N MET A 119 0.79 -4.49 12.81
CA MET A 119 1.73 -5.17 13.70
C MET A 119 1.11 -6.01 14.82
N THR A 120 -0.11 -5.70 15.20
CA THR A 120 -0.81 -6.35 16.34
C THR A 120 -2.02 -7.17 15.91
N SER A 121 -2.35 -7.19 14.63
CA SER A 121 -3.62 -7.77 14.14
C SER A 121 -3.65 -9.31 14.13
N GLY A 122 -2.56 -9.99 14.38
CA GLY A 122 -2.54 -11.46 14.27
C GLY A 122 -2.68 -12.02 12.84
N ASP A 123 -2.97 -11.15 11.85
CA ASP A 123 -3.21 -11.54 10.45
C ASP A 123 -1.95 -11.35 9.57
N TYR A 124 -0.82 -11.86 10.02
CA TYR A 124 0.47 -11.63 9.35
C TYR A 124 0.54 -12.19 7.93
N LEU A 125 0.12 -13.44 7.71
CA LEU A 125 0.16 -14.06 6.39
C LEU A 125 -0.85 -13.44 5.44
N LEU A 126 -2.04 -13.10 5.94
CA LEU A 126 -3.07 -12.43 5.16
C LEU A 126 -2.57 -11.05 4.70
N SER A 127 -2.02 -10.27 5.62
CA SER A 127 -1.47 -8.95 5.33
C SER A 127 -0.26 -9.02 4.38
N ALA A 128 0.65 -9.98 4.58
CA ALA A 128 1.81 -10.18 3.71
C ALA A 128 1.40 -10.56 2.29
N SER A 129 0.42 -11.47 2.14
CA SER A 129 -0.06 -11.92 0.83
C SER A 129 -0.85 -10.82 0.10
N ALA A 130 -1.75 -10.11 0.79
CA ALA A 130 -2.49 -9.00 0.23
C ALA A 130 -1.55 -7.88 -0.24
N MET A 131 -0.56 -7.52 0.58
CA MET A 131 0.46 -6.55 0.26
C MET A 131 1.33 -6.97 -0.93
N ALA A 132 1.76 -8.23 -1.00
CA ALA A 132 2.57 -8.74 -2.11
C ALA A 132 1.79 -8.70 -3.43
N VAL A 133 0.53 -9.13 -3.41
CA VAL A 133 -0.36 -9.09 -4.57
C VAL A 133 -0.61 -7.65 -5.02
N MET A 134 -0.87 -6.74 -4.07
CA MET A 134 -1.04 -5.31 -4.34
C MET A 134 0.20 -4.68 -4.97
N LEU A 135 1.39 -5.00 -4.44
CA LEU A 135 2.66 -4.51 -4.96
C LEU A 135 2.90 -5.01 -6.40
N LEU A 136 2.59 -6.28 -6.69
CA LEU A 136 2.68 -6.82 -8.04
C LEU A 136 1.69 -6.14 -8.98
N ALA A 137 0.45 -5.94 -8.54
CA ALA A 137 -0.57 -5.24 -9.31
C ALA A 137 -0.11 -3.83 -9.71
N VAL A 138 0.34 -3.03 -8.73
CA VAL A 138 0.85 -1.68 -8.97
C VAL A 138 2.09 -1.69 -9.86
N LYS A 139 3.01 -2.63 -9.66
CA LYS A 139 4.20 -2.80 -10.51
C LYS A 139 3.85 -2.96 -11.99
N TYR A 140 2.91 -3.84 -12.29
CA TYR A 140 2.56 -4.13 -13.67
C TYR A 140 1.78 -3.00 -14.33
N ILE A 141 0.89 -2.29 -13.61
CA ILE A 141 0.20 -1.13 -14.16
C ILE A 141 1.17 0.02 -14.44
N GLU A 142 2.15 0.25 -13.58
CA GLU A 142 3.19 1.23 -13.82
C GLU A 142 4.06 0.88 -15.03
N ARG A 143 4.42 -0.40 -15.20
CA ARG A 143 5.12 -0.86 -16.42
C ARG A 143 4.29 -0.62 -17.66
N CYS A 144 3.00 -0.89 -17.59
CA CYS A 144 2.05 -0.64 -18.68
C CYS A 144 2.02 0.84 -19.06
N ILE A 145 1.94 1.75 -18.08
CA ILE A 145 1.98 3.21 -18.29
C ILE A 145 3.32 3.63 -18.92
N MET A 146 4.44 3.11 -18.43
CA MET A 146 5.77 3.48 -18.92
C MET A 146 6.07 2.94 -20.31
N ARG A 147 5.60 1.74 -20.67
CA ARG A 147 5.83 1.10 -21.98
C ARG A 147 4.83 1.50 -23.08
N SER A 148 3.94 2.45 -22.82
CA SER A 148 2.97 2.95 -23.81
C SER A 148 2.02 1.88 -24.36
N GLY A 149 1.43 1.05 -23.49
CA GLY A 149 0.32 0.21 -23.90
C GLY A 149 0.61 -1.28 -24.07
N SER A 150 1.44 -1.85 -23.25
CA SER A 150 1.57 -3.31 -23.19
C SER A 150 0.29 -3.92 -22.59
N PHE A 151 -0.55 -4.56 -23.43
CA PHE A 151 -1.76 -5.27 -22.98
C PHE A 151 -1.42 -6.40 -22.00
N SER A 152 -0.27 -7.05 -22.15
CA SER A 152 0.15 -8.11 -21.24
C SER A 152 0.44 -7.58 -19.84
N ASP A 153 1.10 -6.43 -19.72
CA ASP A 153 1.36 -5.81 -18.42
C ASP A 153 0.03 -5.32 -17.77
N LEU A 154 -0.92 -4.81 -18.56
CA LEU A 154 -2.25 -4.42 -18.08
C LEU A 154 -3.03 -5.63 -17.58
N SER A 155 -3.11 -6.70 -18.38
CA SER A 155 -3.80 -7.94 -18.04
C SER A 155 -3.24 -8.56 -16.75
N LEU A 156 -1.91 -8.66 -16.61
CA LEU A 156 -1.27 -9.16 -15.39
C LEU A 156 -1.58 -8.28 -14.17
N SER A 157 -1.56 -6.95 -14.34
CA SER A 157 -1.93 -6.04 -13.26
C SER A 157 -3.37 -6.28 -12.78
N MET A 158 -4.31 -6.35 -13.72
CA MET A 158 -5.73 -6.54 -13.40
C MET A 158 -6.00 -7.92 -12.82
N LEU A 159 -5.28 -8.96 -13.26
CA LEU A 159 -5.34 -10.28 -12.66
C LEU A 159 -4.93 -10.25 -11.18
N TYR A 160 -3.84 -9.55 -10.84
CA TYR A 160 -3.44 -9.39 -9.44
C TYR A 160 -4.44 -8.56 -8.64
N PHE A 161 -5.01 -7.49 -9.20
CA PHE A 161 -6.09 -6.76 -8.54
C PHE A 161 -7.33 -7.62 -8.33
N GLY A 162 -7.66 -8.52 -9.27
CA GLY A 162 -8.75 -9.47 -9.15
C GLY A 162 -8.53 -10.58 -8.10
N LEU A 163 -7.27 -10.88 -7.75
CA LEU A 163 -6.93 -11.81 -6.67
C LEU A 163 -7.12 -11.19 -5.27
N LEU A 164 -7.01 -9.88 -5.12
CA LEU A 164 -7.08 -9.21 -3.82
C LEU A 164 -8.38 -9.51 -3.06
N PRO A 165 -9.58 -9.43 -3.65
CA PRO A 165 -10.83 -9.73 -2.95
C PRO A 165 -10.95 -11.18 -2.48
N LEU A 166 -10.24 -12.12 -3.11
CA LEU A 166 -10.21 -13.53 -2.68
C LEU A 166 -9.39 -13.72 -1.40
N ILE A 167 -8.48 -12.77 -1.10
CA ILE A 167 -7.65 -12.77 0.10
C ILE A 167 -8.30 -11.89 1.18
N TYR A 168 -8.79 -10.71 0.80
CA TYR A 168 -9.25 -9.66 1.69
C TYR A 168 -10.56 -9.06 1.18
N ALA A 169 -11.68 -9.36 1.84
CA ALA A 169 -13.03 -9.04 1.38
C ALA A 169 -13.27 -7.55 1.05
N PRO A 170 -12.82 -6.56 1.88
CA PRO A 170 -13.00 -5.16 1.56
C PRO A 170 -12.42 -4.73 0.22
N ALA A 171 -11.41 -5.46 -0.29
CA ALA A 171 -10.83 -5.22 -1.59
C ALA A 171 -11.79 -5.50 -2.76
N ALA A 172 -12.97 -6.07 -2.53
CA ALA A 172 -14.00 -6.26 -3.56
C ALA A 172 -14.44 -4.93 -4.22
N LEU A 173 -14.30 -3.80 -3.52
CA LEU A 173 -14.53 -2.47 -4.09
C LEU A 173 -13.63 -2.20 -5.32
N ILE A 174 -12.51 -2.88 -5.43
CA ILE A 174 -11.57 -2.81 -6.56
C ILE A 174 -12.25 -3.26 -7.86
N TYR A 175 -13.16 -4.24 -7.82
CA TYR A 175 -13.88 -4.69 -9.03
C TYR A 175 -14.66 -3.56 -9.71
N VAL A 176 -15.21 -2.64 -8.92
CA VAL A 176 -15.98 -1.50 -9.44
C VAL A 176 -15.06 -0.34 -9.78
N ALA A 177 -14.05 -0.09 -8.95
CA ALA A 177 -13.22 1.10 -9.04
C ALA A 177 -12.13 0.98 -10.14
N MET A 178 -11.55 -0.21 -10.36
CA MET A 178 -10.44 -0.36 -11.30
C MET A 178 -10.80 -0.05 -12.76
N PRO A 179 -11.94 -0.46 -13.32
CA PRO A 179 -12.35 -0.02 -14.64
C PRO A 179 -12.37 1.51 -14.75
N LEU A 180 -12.96 2.20 -13.77
CA LEU A 180 -12.99 3.67 -13.76
C LEU A 180 -11.57 4.28 -13.68
N LEU A 181 -10.68 3.70 -12.86
CA LEU A 181 -9.29 4.16 -12.74
C LEU A 181 -8.51 3.99 -14.04
N VAL A 182 -8.69 2.87 -14.74
CA VAL A 182 -8.05 2.60 -16.03
C VAL A 182 -8.58 3.54 -17.12
N LEU A 183 -9.88 3.79 -17.12
CA LEU A 183 -10.50 4.75 -18.04
C LEU A 183 -9.89 6.15 -17.89
N VAL A 184 -9.73 6.62 -16.66
CA VAL A 184 -9.09 7.92 -16.35
C VAL A 184 -7.61 7.93 -16.75
N ALA A 185 -6.90 6.80 -16.59
CA ALA A 185 -5.48 6.70 -16.87
C ALA A 185 -5.17 6.56 -18.38
N ARG A 186 -6.00 5.87 -19.14
CA ARG A 186 -5.70 5.44 -20.51
C ARG A 186 -6.75 5.77 -21.56
N ALA A 187 -8.01 5.93 -21.18
CA ALA A 187 -9.12 6.33 -22.05
C ALA A 187 -9.29 5.51 -23.36
N SER A 188 -8.93 4.21 -23.36
CA SER A 188 -9.06 3.32 -24.50
C SER A 188 -10.08 2.22 -24.24
N TRP A 189 -11.06 2.04 -25.12
CA TRP A 189 -12.06 0.98 -25.01
C TRP A 189 -11.47 -0.44 -24.99
N ARG A 190 -10.40 -0.65 -25.75
CA ARG A 190 -9.70 -1.95 -25.78
C ARG A 190 -9.03 -2.26 -24.43
N ASP A 191 -8.45 -1.26 -23.79
CA ASP A 191 -7.85 -1.41 -22.46
C ASP A 191 -8.91 -1.75 -21.41
N GLU A 192 -10.12 -1.20 -21.56
CA GLU A 192 -11.25 -1.46 -20.67
C GLU A 192 -11.74 -2.91 -20.76
N LEU A 193 -11.88 -3.45 -21.98
CA LEU A 193 -12.23 -4.87 -22.17
C LEU A 193 -11.19 -5.81 -21.56
N VAL A 194 -9.89 -5.51 -21.74
CA VAL A 194 -8.80 -6.29 -21.14
C VAL A 194 -8.86 -6.19 -19.61
N THR A 195 -9.14 -5.00 -19.08
CA THR A 195 -9.28 -4.76 -17.65
C THR A 195 -10.40 -5.60 -17.05
N LEU A 196 -11.60 -5.54 -17.61
CA LEU A 196 -12.75 -6.30 -17.11
C LEU A 196 -12.52 -7.81 -17.21
N ALA A 197 -12.05 -8.30 -18.36
CA ALA A 197 -11.79 -9.73 -18.55
C ALA A 197 -10.73 -10.26 -17.58
N SER A 198 -9.62 -9.52 -17.40
CA SER A 198 -8.52 -9.96 -16.54
C SER A 198 -8.86 -9.82 -15.04
N LEU A 199 -9.65 -8.81 -14.68
CA LEU A 199 -10.08 -8.57 -13.30
C LEU A 199 -11.05 -9.63 -12.81
N LEU A 200 -11.98 -10.09 -13.68
CA LEU A 200 -12.99 -11.10 -13.36
C LEU A 200 -12.47 -12.53 -13.47
N LEU A 201 -11.32 -12.74 -14.10
CA LEU A 201 -10.77 -14.09 -14.31
C LEU A 201 -10.51 -14.84 -12.98
N PRO A 202 -9.87 -14.27 -11.92
CA PRO A 202 -9.61 -14.99 -10.68
C PRO A 202 -10.89 -15.44 -9.95
N PRO A 203 -11.90 -14.57 -9.71
CA PRO A 203 -13.14 -15.02 -9.08
C PRO A 203 -13.90 -16.03 -9.94
N ALA A 204 -13.92 -15.86 -11.27
CA ALA A 204 -14.55 -16.83 -12.16
C ALA A 204 -13.87 -18.20 -12.11
N ALA A 205 -12.53 -18.23 -12.04
CA ALA A 205 -11.77 -19.47 -11.88
C ALA A 205 -12.08 -20.16 -10.55
N LEU A 206 -12.24 -19.40 -9.47
CA LEU A 206 -12.61 -19.94 -8.16
C LEU A 206 -14.06 -20.49 -8.17
N CYS A 207 -15.00 -19.78 -8.77
CA CYS A 207 -16.38 -20.24 -8.93
C CYS A 207 -16.43 -21.53 -9.75
N TYR A 208 -15.66 -21.61 -10.83
CA TYR A 208 -15.54 -22.82 -11.64
C TYR A 208 -14.95 -24.00 -10.83
N TRP A 209 -13.92 -23.75 -10.04
CA TRP A 209 -13.33 -24.76 -9.16
C TRP A 209 -14.33 -25.26 -8.12
N SER A 210 -15.09 -24.36 -7.49
CA SER A 210 -16.14 -24.71 -6.53
C SER A 210 -17.21 -25.62 -7.17
N TRP A 211 -17.62 -25.26 -8.37
CA TRP A 211 -18.58 -26.07 -9.16
C TRP A 211 -18.04 -27.47 -9.49
N CYS A 212 -16.76 -27.57 -9.90
CA CYS A 212 -16.10 -28.86 -10.12
C CYS A 212 -16.02 -29.73 -8.86
N ALA A 213 -15.96 -29.09 -7.68
CA ALA A 213 -15.96 -29.74 -6.37
C ALA A 213 -17.38 -30.17 -5.91
N GLY A 214 -18.40 -29.96 -6.71
CA GLY A 214 -19.78 -30.32 -6.40
C GLY A 214 -20.56 -29.31 -5.58
N LYS A 215 -20.06 -28.11 -5.43
CA LYS A 215 -20.71 -26.97 -4.75
C LYS A 215 -21.46 -26.08 -5.73
N GLU A 216 -22.24 -25.12 -5.22
CA GLU A 216 -22.88 -24.14 -6.07
C GLU A 216 -21.86 -23.22 -6.77
N PHE A 217 -22.08 -22.90 -8.04
CA PHE A 217 -21.16 -22.11 -8.84
C PHE A 217 -20.88 -20.72 -8.24
N LEU A 218 -21.91 -20.06 -7.70
CA LEU A 218 -21.80 -18.70 -7.15
C LEU A 218 -21.45 -18.66 -5.66
N GLU A 219 -21.34 -19.82 -4.98
CA GLU A 219 -21.05 -19.88 -3.54
C GLU A 219 -19.84 -19.01 -3.13
N PRO A 220 -18.66 -19.08 -3.80
CA PRO A 220 -17.51 -18.27 -3.41
C PRO A 220 -17.73 -16.77 -3.61
N ALA A 221 -18.49 -16.38 -4.63
CA ALA A 221 -18.80 -14.96 -4.87
C ALA A 221 -19.76 -14.41 -3.82
N ILE A 222 -20.75 -15.19 -3.42
CA ILE A 222 -21.70 -14.83 -2.34
C ILE A 222 -20.96 -14.78 -1.00
N GLU A 223 -20.02 -15.68 -0.75
CA GLU A 223 -19.20 -15.69 0.45
C GLU A 223 -18.35 -14.39 0.56
N ILE A 224 -17.69 -13.97 -0.50
CA ILE A 224 -16.95 -12.70 -0.55
C ILE A 224 -17.89 -11.51 -0.33
N TYR A 225 -19.06 -11.52 -0.97
CA TYR A 225 -20.04 -10.45 -0.80
C TYR A 225 -20.53 -10.35 0.64
N ASN A 226 -20.89 -11.45 1.27
CA ASN A 226 -21.34 -11.48 2.66
C ASN A 226 -20.22 -11.07 3.62
N SER A 227 -18.98 -11.51 3.37
CA SER A 227 -17.80 -11.13 4.15
C SER A 227 -17.52 -9.63 4.12
N MET A 228 -17.85 -8.96 3.02
CA MET A 228 -17.65 -7.52 2.88
C MET A 228 -18.53 -6.71 3.85
N PHE A 229 -19.65 -7.29 4.29
CA PHE A 229 -20.59 -6.63 5.19
C PHE A 229 -20.52 -7.14 6.65
N THR A 230 -19.66 -8.11 6.95
CA THR A 230 -19.41 -8.55 8.33
C THR A 230 -18.74 -7.43 9.12
N PRO A 231 -19.32 -7.00 10.27
CA PRO A 231 -18.75 -5.90 11.03
C PRO A 231 -17.41 -6.28 11.65
N SER A 232 -16.45 -5.40 11.55
CA SER A 232 -15.17 -5.48 12.25
C SER A 232 -14.97 -4.26 13.14
N GLU A 233 -14.18 -4.41 14.18
CA GLU A 233 -13.87 -3.33 15.13
C GLU A 233 -13.09 -2.17 14.49
N PHE A 234 -12.49 -2.39 13.33
CA PHE A 234 -11.63 -1.43 12.61
C PHE A 234 -12.38 -0.51 11.63
N SER A 235 -13.68 -0.69 11.45
CA SER A 235 -14.45 0.16 10.53
C SER A 235 -14.61 1.59 11.09
N PHE A 236 -14.76 2.57 10.20
CA PHE A 236 -15.01 3.98 10.59
C PHE A 236 -16.30 4.15 11.38
N PHE A 237 -17.25 3.24 11.20
CA PHE A 237 -18.53 3.17 11.93
C PHE A 237 -18.47 2.28 13.18
N GLY A 238 -17.35 1.59 13.37
CA GLY A 238 -17.05 0.82 14.58
C GLY A 238 -16.22 1.64 15.57
N THR A 239 -15.55 0.96 16.49
CA THR A 239 -14.61 1.56 17.45
C THR A 239 -13.22 1.71 16.84
N ILE A 240 -13.09 2.44 15.73
CA ILE A 240 -11.76 2.72 15.18
C ILE A 240 -10.92 3.47 16.22
N ASN A 241 -9.74 2.99 16.43
CA ASN A 241 -8.82 3.53 17.43
C ASN A 241 -8.45 4.99 17.08
N PRO A 242 -8.54 5.95 18.00
CA PRO A 242 -8.21 7.35 17.73
C PRO A 242 -6.79 7.55 17.21
N ALA A 243 -5.84 6.68 17.59
CA ALA A 243 -4.49 6.68 17.06
C ALA A 243 -4.44 6.32 15.56
N SER A 244 -5.29 5.38 15.12
CA SER A 244 -5.41 5.03 13.69
C SER A 244 -6.01 6.18 12.88
N VAL A 245 -6.98 6.89 13.44
CA VAL A 245 -7.56 8.10 12.81
C VAL A 245 -6.51 9.21 12.68
N LEU A 246 -5.69 9.40 13.71
CA LEU A 246 -4.59 10.38 13.68
C LEU A 246 -3.58 10.01 12.59
N LEU A 247 -3.18 8.75 12.49
CA LEU A 247 -2.26 8.26 11.44
C LEU A 247 -2.85 8.50 10.04
N LEU A 248 -4.11 8.17 9.83
CA LEU A 248 -4.81 8.43 8.57
C LEU A 248 -4.90 9.93 8.26
N GLY A 249 -5.16 10.77 9.27
CA GLY A 249 -5.19 12.22 9.12
C GLY A 249 -3.85 12.79 8.66
N VAL A 250 -2.74 12.34 9.28
CA VAL A 250 -1.39 12.75 8.87
C VAL A 250 -1.08 12.28 7.45
N LEU A 251 -1.41 11.02 7.11
CA LEU A 251 -1.25 10.49 5.76
C LEU A 251 -2.07 11.28 4.74
N PHE A 252 -3.30 11.67 5.10
CA PHE A 252 -4.14 12.50 4.24
C PHE A 252 -3.49 13.85 3.94
N VAL A 253 -3.01 14.56 4.96
CA VAL A 253 -2.31 15.85 4.80
C VAL A 253 -1.08 15.69 3.91
N MET A 254 -0.24 14.66 4.18
CA MET A 254 0.93 14.39 3.34
C MET A 254 0.54 14.07 1.89
N THR A 255 -0.50 13.29 1.69
CA THR A 255 -0.99 12.97 0.34
C THR A 255 -1.47 14.21 -0.39
N MET A 256 -2.21 15.10 0.28
CA MET A 256 -2.64 16.37 -0.30
C MET A 256 -1.44 17.24 -0.68
N CYS A 257 -0.40 17.31 0.15
CA CYS A 257 0.86 17.97 -0.21
C CYS A 257 1.53 17.33 -1.43
N ALA A 258 1.55 16.00 -1.54
CA ALA A 258 2.11 15.31 -2.71
C ALA A 258 1.30 15.62 -3.99
N VAL A 259 -0.02 15.59 -3.91
CA VAL A 259 -0.92 15.88 -5.04
C VAL A 259 -0.76 17.33 -5.50
N THR A 260 -0.72 18.30 -4.57
CA THR A 260 -0.51 19.71 -4.93
C THR A 260 0.83 19.93 -5.62
N LEU A 261 1.90 19.24 -5.18
CA LEU A 261 3.19 19.27 -5.86
C LEU A 261 3.12 18.70 -7.28
N VAL A 262 2.42 17.58 -7.49
CA VAL A 262 2.24 17.00 -8.83
C VAL A 262 1.48 17.95 -9.76
N ILE A 263 0.50 18.68 -9.21
CA ILE A 263 -0.29 19.64 -9.99
C ILE A 263 0.53 20.91 -10.30
N SER A 264 1.27 21.45 -9.32
CA SER A 264 2.07 22.66 -9.49
C SER A 264 3.28 22.45 -10.41
N ASP A 265 3.92 21.29 -10.33
CA ASP A 265 5.14 20.95 -11.08
C ASP A 265 4.85 20.29 -12.45
N LYS A 266 3.77 20.68 -13.10
CA LYS A 266 3.31 20.07 -14.37
C LYS A 266 4.39 19.99 -15.46
N TYR A 267 5.31 20.93 -15.49
CA TYR A 267 6.34 21.05 -16.53
C TYR A 267 7.64 20.30 -16.20
N SER A 268 7.89 19.99 -14.93
CA SER A 268 9.13 19.33 -14.52
C SER A 268 9.04 17.79 -14.57
N LEU A 269 7.84 17.22 -14.48
CA LEU A 269 7.61 15.78 -14.53
C LEU A 269 7.27 15.32 -15.94
N LYS A 270 7.85 14.17 -16.35
CA LYS A 270 7.48 13.51 -17.61
C LYS A 270 5.99 13.15 -17.62
N VAL A 271 5.36 13.20 -18.78
CA VAL A 271 3.92 12.92 -18.94
C VAL A 271 3.53 11.58 -18.33
N LYS A 272 4.32 10.54 -18.59
CA LYS A 272 4.08 9.18 -18.06
C LYS A 272 4.18 9.12 -16.53
N SER A 273 5.13 9.84 -15.93
CA SER A 273 5.27 9.93 -14.47
C SER A 273 4.06 10.61 -13.83
N ARG A 274 3.49 11.63 -14.49
CA ARG A 274 2.26 12.29 -14.02
C ARG A 274 1.06 11.35 -14.05
N VAL A 275 0.92 10.54 -15.10
CA VAL A 275 -0.17 9.55 -15.18
C VAL A 275 -0.03 8.50 -14.08
N ALA A 276 1.18 7.98 -13.86
CA ALA A 276 1.44 7.02 -12.78
C ALA A 276 1.14 7.60 -11.39
N MET A 277 1.51 8.87 -11.14
CA MET A 277 1.21 9.55 -9.87
C MET A 277 -0.29 9.80 -9.67
N ARG A 278 -1.01 10.18 -10.73
CA ARG A 278 -2.48 10.31 -10.66
C ARG A 278 -3.13 8.97 -10.34
N PHE A 279 -2.70 7.90 -11.00
CA PHE A 279 -3.19 6.56 -10.73
C PHE A 279 -2.96 6.16 -9.26
N ASN A 280 -1.74 6.30 -8.76
CA ASN A 280 -1.42 5.99 -7.36
C ASN A 280 -2.20 6.88 -6.37
N GLY A 281 -2.42 8.14 -6.70
CA GLY A 281 -3.24 9.04 -5.88
C GLY A 281 -4.71 8.62 -5.80
N LEU A 282 -5.31 8.27 -6.93
CA LEU A 282 -6.68 7.78 -6.98
C LEU A 282 -6.82 6.42 -6.28
N LEU A 283 -5.83 5.54 -6.47
CA LEU A 283 -5.76 4.26 -5.77
C LEU A 283 -5.68 4.46 -4.26
N LEU A 284 -4.88 5.42 -3.79
CA LEU A 284 -4.79 5.74 -2.37
C LEU A 284 -6.12 6.25 -1.82
N ILE A 285 -6.81 7.15 -2.54
CA ILE A 285 -8.14 7.65 -2.16
C ILE A 285 -9.12 6.47 -2.06
N LEU A 286 -9.10 5.56 -3.02
CA LEU A 286 -9.94 4.35 -3.00
C LEU A 286 -9.66 3.50 -1.75
N LEU A 287 -8.37 3.25 -1.45
CA LEU A 287 -7.99 2.46 -0.29
C LEU A 287 -8.38 3.13 1.03
N VAL A 288 -8.29 4.45 1.12
CA VAL A 288 -8.79 5.20 2.29
C VAL A 288 -10.31 5.13 2.37
N ALA A 289 -11.02 5.22 1.24
CA ALA A 289 -12.47 5.09 1.22
C ALA A 289 -12.97 3.71 1.69
N MET A 290 -12.14 2.66 1.55
CA MET A 290 -12.49 1.32 2.07
C MET A 290 -12.66 1.29 3.59
N PHE A 291 -12.10 2.23 4.36
CA PHE A 291 -12.35 2.31 5.81
C PHE A 291 -13.81 2.57 6.19
N PHE A 292 -14.64 3.02 5.25
CA PHE A 292 -16.08 3.12 5.43
C PHE A 292 -16.81 1.78 5.33
N LEU A 293 -16.14 0.72 4.87
CA LEU A 293 -16.72 -0.62 4.86
C LEU A 293 -16.66 -1.24 6.25
N PRO A 294 -17.72 -1.97 6.67
CA PRO A 294 -17.78 -2.56 8.01
C PRO A 294 -16.72 -3.66 8.24
N SER A 295 -16.27 -4.35 7.21
CA SER A 295 -15.35 -5.49 7.30
C SER A 295 -13.85 -5.13 7.27
N VAL A 296 -13.51 -3.85 7.33
CA VAL A 296 -12.11 -3.41 7.26
C VAL A 296 -11.33 -3.83 8.50
N THR A 297 -10.14 -4.38 8.29
CA THR A 297 -9.18 -4.76 9.33
C THR A 297 -7.90 -3.93 9.23
N ALA A 298 -6.99 -4.10 10.19
CA ALA A 298 -5.68 -3.43 10.19
C ALA A 298 -4.84 -3.73 8.92
N THR A 299 -5.13 -4.82 8.21
CA THR A 299 -4.52 -5.17 6.90
C THR A 299 -4.62 -4.04 5.87
N GLN A 300 -5.64 -3.17 6.01
CA GLN A 300 -5.82 -2.02 5.12
C GLN A 300 -4.63 -1.05 5.12
N PHE A 301 -3.94 -0.90 6.25
CA PHE A 301 -2.73 -0.06 6.32
C PHE A 301 -1.59 -0.62 5.46
N ALA A 302 -1.46 -1.95 5.37
CA ALA A 302 -0.46 -2.58 4.50
C ALA A 302 -0.75 -2.33 3.02
N LEU A 303 -2.03 -2.31 2.63
CA LEU A 303 -2.44 -1.97 1.26
C LEU A 303 -2.19 -0.49 0.94
N ILE A 304 -2.53 0.42 1.87
CA ILE A 304 -2.30 1.86 1.74
C ILE A 304 -0.80 2.17 1.65
N ALA A 305 0.04 1.42 2.37
CA ALA A 305 1.48 1.62 2.36
C ALA A 305 2.09 1.54 0.95
N VAL A 306 1.52 0.73 0.05
CA VAL A 306 2.03 0.57 -1.32
C VAL A 306 1.98 1.86 -2.13
N PRO A 307 0.82 2.46 -2.43
CA PRO A 307 0.77 3.71 -3.18
C PRO A 307 1.34 4.89 -2.39
N ALA A 308 1.18 4.93 -1.06
CA ALA A 308 1.73 6.00 -0.22
C ALA A 308 3.25 6.06 -0.30
N SER A 309 3.95 4.92 -0.20
CA SER A 309 5.41 4.87 -0.28
C SER A 309 5.97 5.30 -1.66
N MET A 310 5.14 5.28 -2.69
CA MET A 310 5.52 5.77 -4.02
C MET A 310 5.30 7.27 -4.18
N MET A 311 4.27 7.83 -3.54
CA MET A 311 3.92 9.24 -3.65
C MET A 311 4.65 10.13 -2.64
N LEU A 312 4.74 9.70 -1.38
CA LEU A 312 5.26 10.51 -0.29
C LEU A 312 6.74 10.95 -0.46
N PRO A 313 7.65 10.14 -1.03
CA PRO A 313 9.02 10.59 -1.27
C PRO A 313 9.14 11.86 -2.11
N LEU A 314 8.13 12.18 -2.93
CA LEU A 314 8.11 13.40 -3.73
C LEU A 314 8.13 14.66 -2.84
N ILE A 315 7.45 14.64 -1.70
CA ILE A 315 7.41 15.73 -0.73
C ILE A 315 8.84 16.03 -0.24
N PHE A 316 9.57 14.99 0.15
CA PHE A 316 10.92 15.10 0.71
C PHE A 316 11.95 15.60 -0.30
N VAL A 317 11.72 15.35 -1.59
CA VAL A 317 12.61 15.81 -2.65
C VAL A 317 12.31 17.25 -3.08
N ARG A 318 11.05 17.69 -3.02
CA ARG A 318 10.60 18.97 -3.60
C ARG A 318 10.35 20.07 -2.59
N MET A 319 9.96 19.75 -1.36
CA MET A 319 9.68 20.73 -0.32
C MET A 319 10.93 21.08 0.50
N GLY A 320 10.85 22.17 1.28
CA GLY A 320 11.93 22.64 2.14
C GLY A 320 12.24 21.64 3.27
N VAL A 321 13.52 21.53 3.65
CA VAL A 321 14.02 20.52 4.60
C VAL A 321 13.31 20.61 5.97
N GLY A 322 13.10 21.82 6.52
CA GLY A 322 12.46 21.98 7.84
C GLY A 322 11.01 21.50 7.86
N PHE A 323 10.24 21.81 6.82
CA PHE A 323 8.84 21.40 6.72
C PHE A 323 8.71 19.88 6.55
N THR A 324 9.53 19.28 5.69
CA THR A 324 9.53 17.84 5.47
C THR A 324 9.96 17.05 6.69
N GLU A 325 10.94 17.57 7.46
CA GLU A 325 11.38 16.94 8.70
C GLU A 325 10.29 16.98 9.77
N THR A 326 9.55 18.08 9.88
CA THR A 326 8.41 18.19 10.80
C THR A 326 7.29 17.22 10.44
N LEU A 327 6.90 17.15 9.16
CA LEU A 327 5.88 16.21 8.69
C LEU A 327 6.29 14.76 8.93
N TYR A 328 7.56 14.45 8.71
CA TYR A 328 8.08 13.10 8.93
C TYR A 328 8.08 12.72 10.42
N ARG A 329 8.52 13.60 11.30
CA ARG A 329 8.45 13.39 12.75
C ARG A 329 7.01 13.18 13.21
N LEU A 330 6.08 13.95 12.64
CA LEU A 330 4.66 13.83 12.95
C LEU A 330 4.09 12.49 12.48
N LEU A 331 4.49 12.02 11.29
CA LEU A 331 4.14 10.69 10.79
C LEU A 331 4.69 9.58 11.69
N LEU A 332 5.96 9.69 12.12
CA LEU A 332 6.59 8.74 13.04
C LEU A 332 5.88 8.69 14.40
N LEU A 333 5.55 9.86 14.96
CA LEU A 333 4.80 9.95 16.21
C LEU A 333 3.41 9.30 16.08
N ALA A 334 2.69 9.58 15.01
CA ALA A 334 1.37 9.00 14.76
C ALA A 334 1.45 7.47 14.61
N ALA A 335 2.46 6.96 13.90
CA ALA A 335 2.70 5.54 13.73
C ALA A 335 3.09 4.85 15.06
N ALA A 336 3.96 5.47 15.85
CA ALA A 336 4.35 4.95 17.17
C ALA A 336 3.17 4.90 18.13
N LEU A 337 2.35 5.96 18.17
CA LEU A 337 1.12 5.99 18.96
C LEU A 337 0.15 4.90 18.51
N ASN A 338 -0.03 4.72 17.20
CA ASN A 338 -0.89 3.66 16.67
C ASN A 338 -0.38 2.27 17.09
N CYS A 339 0.92 2.02 17.01
CA CYS A 339 1.52 0.77 17.48
C CYS A 339 1.27 0.53 18.98
N VAL A 340 1.50 1.56 19.82
CA VAL A 340 1.33 1.42 21.29
C VAL A 340 -0.11 1.13 21.65
N VAL A 341 -1.04 1.86 21.03
CA VAL A 341 -2.48 1.69 21.32
C VAL A 341 -3.01 0.36 20.81
N MET A 342 -2.40 -0.19 19.75
CA MET A 342 -2.72 -1.53 19.26
C MET A 342 -2.11 -2.67 20.10
N CYS A 343 -1.07 -2.37 20.88
CA CYS A 343 -0.45 -3.34 21.79
C CYS A 343 -1.11 -3.36 23.19
N LEU A 344 -1.89 -2.34 23.55
CA LEU A 344 -2.64 -2.23 24.80
C LEU A 344 -4.02 -2.85 24.67
#